data_0ecc671e7836c8c8d518a1526132215c
#
_entry.id   0ecc671e7836c8c8d518a1526132215c
#
_cell.length_a   1.000
_cell.length_b   1.000
_cell.length_c   1.000
_cell.angle_alpha   90.00
_cell.angle_beta   90.00
_cell.angle_gamma   90.00
#
_symmetry.space_group_name_H-M   'P 1'
#
loop_
_entity.id
_entity.type
_entity.pdbx_description
1 polymer ?
#
loop_
_entity_poly.entity_id
_entity_poly.type
_entity_poly.pdbx_seq_one_letter_code
_entity_poly.pdbx_strand_id
1 'polypeptide(L)'
;MSEQVQEIAITELHGFKDHPFQVKDDESFQKLCDSIQKYGVLSPLLARPTEDGYEIVSGHRRKAAALSMGLDKLPVLVRDMTDDEAVILMVDSNIQRENLLPSEKAFAYKMKIEAIKHQGKSTSCSVCTKLRSDETIALQSNVSARTVQNYIRLTYLTKPILDLVDEQRIAFSPAMELSYLTKQEQAELWDIMQSEDCTPSLSQAVRMKKLSQIVQLTPERIFDIMSEEKANQKERVRLEVSSIRKYFPRSYTPAQMEQSILKMLEEQFKRRQRSREER
;
A
#
# COMPACT_ATOMS: atom_id res chain seq x y z
N MET A 1 -21.93 -14.36 -29.03
CA MET A 1 -21.16 -13.71 -30.11
C MET A 1 -19.77 -14.34 -30.12
N SER A 2 -19.23 -14.69 -31.30
CA SER A 2 -17.90 -15.30 -31.41
C SER A 2 -16.84 -14.25 -31.10
N GLU A 3 -16.08 -14.46 -30.04
CA GLU A 3 -14.89 -13.67 -29.75
C GLU A 3 -13.89 -13.87 -30.89
N GLN A 4 -13.61 -12.83 -31.68
CA GLN A 4 -12.65 -12.90 -32.76
C GLN A 4 -11.47 -11.99 -32.48
N VAL A 5 -10.27 -12.53 -32.65
CA VAL A 5 -9.05 -11.73 -32.60
C VAL A 5 -8.93 -10.95 -33.90
N GLN A 6 -8.73 -9.64 -33.81
CA GLN A 6 -8.60 -8.70 -34.92
C GLN A 6 -7.26 -7.97 -34.84
N GLU A 7 -6.65 -7.68 -35.99
CA GLU A 7 -5.47 -6.82 -36.08
C GLU A 7 -5.91 -5.35 -36.10
N ILE A 8 -5.71 -4.65 -34.99
CA ILE A 8 -6.14 -3.24 -34.80
C ILE A 8 -4.92 -2.33 -34.78
N ALA A 9 -5.01 -1.18 -35.44
CA ALA A 9 -3.95 -0.18 -35.42
C ALA A 9 -3.73 0.37 -34.00
N ILE A 10 -2.45 0.56 -33.62
CA ILE A 10 -2.09 1.05 -32.28
C ILE A 10 -2.69 2.44 -32.01
N THR A 11 -2.89 3.23 -33.05
CA THR A 11 -3.49 4.56 -33.02
C THR A 11 -4.95 4.56 -32.62
N GLU A 12 -5.68 3.47 -32.87
CA GLU A 12 -7.08 3.29 -32.50
C GLU A 12 -7.27 2.71 -31.09
N LEU A 13 -6.17 2.30 -30.47
CA LEU A 13 -6.18 1.72 -29.14
C LEU A 13 -5.94 2.81 -28.08
N HIS A 14 -6.90 3.05 -27.22
CA HIS A 14 -6.81 4.02 -26.14
C HIS A 14 -6.55 3.33 -24.79
N GLY A 15 -5.88 4.06 -23.88
CA GLY A 15 -5.69 3.58 -22.52
C GLY A 15 -6.99 3.63 -21.72
N PHE A 16 -7.14 2.74 -20.73
CA PHE A 16 -8.28 2.75 -19.83
C PHE A 16 -8.30 4.05 -19.01
N LYS A 17 -9.48 4.68 -18.93
CA LYS A 17 -9.64 5.90 -18.14
C LYS A 17 -9.35 5.63 -16.66
N ASP A 18 -8.56 6.52 -16.02
CA ASP A 18 -8.18 6.42 -14.61
C ASP A 18 -7.50 5.09 -14.23
N HIS A 19 -6.73 4.50 -15.17
CA HIS A 19 -6.04 3.23 -14.97
C HIS A 19 -5.09 3.29 -13.76
N PRO A 20 -5.30 2.49 -12.70
CA PRO A 20 -4.54 2.62 -11.46
C PRO A 20 -3.13 2.04 -11.54
N PHE A 21 -2.86 1.15 -12.51
CA PHE A 21 -1.59 0.43 -12.63
C PHE A 21 -0.64 1.13 -13.59
N GLN A 22 0.56 1.41 -13.14
CA GLN A 22 1.59 2.06 -13.96
C GLN A 22 2.36 1.04 -14.80
N VAL A 23 2.70 1.44 -16.03
CA VAL A 23 3.68 0.70 -16.85
C VAL A 23 5.06 1.20 -16.45
N LYS A 24 5.80 0.38 -15.69
CA LYS A 24 7.18 0.69 -15.29
C LYS A 24 8.15 0.13 -16.30
N ASP A 25 9.20 0.89 -16.61
CA ASP A 25 10.34 0.43 -17.40
C ASP A 25 11.31 -0.29 -16.46
N ASP A 26 11.00 -1.55 -16.19
CA ASP A 26 11.78 -2.46 -15.36
C ASP A 26 12.41 -3.58 -16.22
N GLU A 27 13.29 -4.38 -15.62
CA GLU A 27 13.91 -5.53 -16.31
C GLU A 27 12.87 -6.48 -16.92
N SER A 28 11.69 -6.63 -16.28
CA SER A 28 10.61 -7.46 -16.81
C SER A 28 9.94 -6.85 -18.03
N PHE A 29 9.93 -5.52 -18.14
CA PHE A 29 9.44 -4.82 -19.32
C PHE A 29 10.43 -4.94 -20.49
N GLN A 30 11.74 -4.83 -20.22
CA GLN A 30 12.77 -5.04 -21.25
C GLN A 30 12.71 -6.48 -21.82
N LYS A 31 12.58 -7.50 -20.98
CA LYS A 31 12.37 -8.88 -21.42
C LYS A 31 11.10 -9.05 -22.27
N LEU A 32 10.04 -8.30 -21.96
CA LEU A 32 8.82 -8.28 -22.77
C LEU A 32 9.07 -7.63 -24.13
N CYS A 33 9.81 -6.52 -24.19
CA CYS A 33 10.21 -5.87 -25.44
C CYS A 33 11.02 -6.85 -26.34
N ASP A 34 12.03 -7.51 -25.78
CA ASP A 34 12.85 -8.51 -26.51
C ASP A 34 11.98 -9.66 -27.05
N SER A 35 11.04 -10.13 -26.24
CA SER A 35 10.11 -11.18 -26.66
C SER A 35 9.20 -10.73 -27.80
N ILE A 36 8.65 -9.51 -27.71
CA ILE A 36 7.79 -8.95 -28.74
C ILE A 36 8.59 -8.69 -30.04
N GLN A 37 9.82 -8.23 -29.93
CA GLN A 37 10.70 -8.03 -31.10
C GLN A 37 10.98 -9.35 -31.83
N LYS A 38 11.15 -10.44 -31.08
CA LYS A 38 11.52 -11.75 -31.64
C LYS A 38 10.34 -12.55 -32.17
N TYR A 39 9.19 -12.51 -31.47
CA TYR A 39 8.06 -13.38 -31.73
C TYR A 39 6.75 -12.66 -32.01
N GLY A 40 6.73 -11.32 -31.98
CA GLY A 40 5.50 -10.54 -32.01
C GLY A 40 4.69 -10.68 -30.72
N VAL A 41 3.47 -10.16 -30.73
CA VAL A 41 2.53 -10.25 -29.59
C VAL A 41 1.78 -11.56 -29.65
N LEU A 42 2.26 -12.56 -28.92
CA LEU A 42 1.71 -13.93 -28.93
C LEU A 42 0.32 -14.03 -28.28
N SER A 43 0.03 -13.22 -27.27
CA SER A 43 -1.27 -13.19 -26.59
C SER A 43 -2.00 -11.91 -26.96
N PRO A 44 -3.24 -11.99 -27.50
CA PRO A 44 -3.98 -10.78 -27.88
C PRO A 44 -4.26 -9.89 -26.68
N LEU A 45 -4.35 -8.58 -26.91
CA LEU A 45 -4.88 -7.63 -25.94
C LEU A 45 -6.38 -7.84 -25.81
N LEU A 46 -6.97 -7.43 -24.69
CA LEU A 46 -8.42 -7.35 -24.52
C LEU A 46 -8.84 -5.89 -24.57
N ALA A 47 -9.76 -5.57 -25.45
CA ALA A 47 -10.32 -4.22 -25.59
C ALA A 47 -11.83 -4.26 -25.81
N ARG A 48 -12.49 -3.13 -25.58
CA ARG A 48 -13.89 -2.91 -25.89
C ARG A 48 -14.05 -1.77 -26.92
N PRO A 49 -15.09 -1.79 -27.74
CA PRO A 49 -15.36 -0.70 -28.67
C PRO A 49 -15.80 0.55 -27.89
N THR A 50 -15.37 1.73 -28.38
CA THR A 50 -15.78 3.05 -27.92
C THR A 50 -16.11 3.92 -29.12
N GLU A 51 -16.67 5.11 -28.91
CA GLU A 51 -17.00 6.04 -30.01
C GLU A 51 -15.76 6.44 -30.83
N ASP A 52 -14.58 6.54 -30.16
CA ASP A 52 -13.32 6.99 -30.75
C ASP A 52 -12.33 5.84 -31.06
N GLY A 53 -12.79 4.59 -31.10
CA GLY A 53 -11.92 3.43 -31.36
C GLY A 53 -12.11 2.32 -30.35
N TYR A 54 -11.01 1.88 -29.69
CA TYR A 54 -11.03 0.76 -28.77
C TYR A 54 -10.33 1.11 -27.45
N GLU A 55 -10.99 0.89 -26.33
CA GLU A 55 -10.39 1.06 -25.00
C GLU A 55 -9.81 -0.27 -24.49
N ILE A 56 -8.53 -0.25 -24.14
CA ILE A 56 -7.81 -1.44 -23.67
C ILE A 56 -8.21 -1.74 -22.23
N VAL A 57 -8.74 -2.92 -22.00
CA VAL A 57 -9.08 -3.45 -20.67
C VAL A 57 -7.90 -4.24 -20.06
N SER A 58 -7.18 -5.00 -20.91
CA SER A 58 -5.98 -5.74 -20.47
C SER A 58 -4.92 -5.76 -21.57
N GLY A 59 -3.65 -5.60 -21.18
CA GLY A 59 -2.52 -5.64 -22.10
C GLY A 59 -1.79 -4.30 -22.28
N HIS A 60 -1.95 -3.33 -21.42
CA HIS A 60 -1.29 -2.02 -21.49
C HIS A 60 0.25 -2.11 -21.62
N ARG A 61 0.91 -3.04 -20.91
CA ARG A 61 2.35 -3.28 -21.03
C ARG A 61 2.73 -3.81 -22.42
N ARG A 62 1.90 -4.68 -23.01
CA ARG A 62 2.11 -5.21 -24.38
C ARG A 62 1.95 -4.12 -25.41
N LYS A 63 0.94 -3.23 -25.27
CA LYS A 63 0.82 -2.04 -26.13
C LYS A 63 2.05 -1.15 -26.02
N ALA A 64 2.48 -0.81 -24.80
CA ALA A 64 3.65 0.05 -24.58
C ALA A 64 4.92 -0.55 -25.18
N ALA A 65 5.17 -1.85 -24.98
CA ALA A 65 6.32 -2.54 -25.55
C ALA A 65 6.26 -2.62 -27.08
N ALA A 66 5.09 -2.90 -27.65
CA ALA A 66 4.90 -2.93 -29.09
C ALA A 66 5.11 -1.56 -29.74
N LEU A 67 4.65 -0.50 -29.08
CA LEU A 67 4.89 0.88 -29.54
C LEU A 67 6.38 1.23 -29.52
N SER A 68 7.11 0.83 -28.48
CA SER A 68 8.58 1.07 -28.41
C SER A 68 9.35 0.26 -29.45
N MET A 69 8.80 -0.85 -29.96
CA MET A 69 9.38 -1.66 -31.05
C MET A 69 8.91 -1.22 -32.43
N GLY A 70 8.08 -0.19 -32.54
CA GLY A 70 7.65 0.36 -33.84
C GLY A 70 6.62 -0.52 -34.58
N LEU A 71 5.82 -1.31 -33.86
CA LEU A 71 4.72 -2.06 -34.45
C LEU A 71 3.53 -1.14 -34.72
N ASP A 72 2.88 -1.28 -35.90
CA ASP A 72 1.73 -0.46 -36.27
C ASP A 72 0.38 -1.09 -35.84
N LYS A 73 0.31 -2.42 -35.75
CA LYS A 73 -0.89 -3.17 -35.44
C LYS A 73 -0.64 -4.20 -34.36
N LEU A 74 -1.71 -4.53 -33.62
CA LEU A 74 -1.69 -5.50 -32.55
C LEU A 74 -2.87 -6.46 -32.64
N PRO A 75 -2.68 -7.74 -32.29
CA PRO A 75 -3.78 -8.69 -32.13
C PRO A 75 -4.61 -8.31 -30.92
N VAL A 76 -5.89 -8.05 -31.09
CA VAL A 76 -6.82 -7.59 -30.06
C VAL A 76 -8.07 -8.47 -30.08
N LEU A 77 -8.43 -8.97 -28.92
CA LEU A 77 -9.73 -9.60 -28.69
C LEU A 77 -10.72 -8.50 -28.32
N VAL A 78 -11.63 -8.20 -29.24
CA VAL A 78 -12.68 -7.20 -29.03
C VAL A 78 -13.88 -7.86 -28.38
N ARG A 79 -14.33 -7.29 -27.25
CA ARG A 79 -15.49 -7.77 -26.51
C ARG A 79 -16.37 -6.59 -26.08
N ASP A 80 -17.67 -6.66 -26.40
CA ASP A 80 -18.63 -5.72 -25.86
C ASP A 80 -18.80 -5.93 -24.36
N MET A 81 -18.65 -4.86 -23.61
CA MET A 81 -18.81 -4.88 -22.15
C MET A 81 -19.16 -3.48 -21.63
N THR A 82 -19.86 -3.45 -20.52
CA THR A 82 -20.18 -2.23 -19.80
C THR A 82 -18.94 -1.65 -19.10
N ASP A 83 -19.02 -0.40 -18.65
CA ASP A 83 -17.95 0.25 -17.89
C ASP A 83 -17.60 -0.54 -16.63
N ASP A 84 -18.62 -0.99 -15.89
CA ASP A 84 -18.41 -1.75 -14.65
C ASP A 84 -17.75 -3.12 -14.91
N GLU A 85 -18.17 -3.82 -15.99
CA GLU A 85 -17.53 -5.10 -16.37
C GLU A 85 -16.08 -4.89 -16.79
N ALA A 86 -15.79 -3.83 -17.55
CA ALA A 86 -14.44 -3.48 -17.96
C ALA A 86 -13.53 -3.16 -16.77
N VAL A 87 -14.01 -2.39 -15.77
CA VAL A 87 -13.30 -2.12 -14.52
C VAL A 87 -13.00 -3.42 -13.77
N ILE A 88 -13.99 -4.29 -13.60
CA ILE A 88 -13.82 -5.55 -12.86
C ILE A 88 -12.76 -6.43 -13.54
N LEU A 89 -12.85 -6.62 -14.86
CA LEU A 89 -11.89 -7.41 -15.63
C LEU A 89 -10.48 -6.82 -15.60
N MET A 90 -10.36 -5.49 -15.73
CA MET A 90 -9.09 -4.78 -15.65
C MET A 90 -8.43 -5.00 -14.28
N VAL A 91 -9.17 -4.84 -13.18
CA VAL A 91 -8.65 -5.05 -11.84
C VAL A 91 -8.26 -6.52 -11.63
N ASP A 92 -9.12 -7.48 -12.00
CA ASP A 92 -8.88 -8.91 -11.79
C ASP A 92 -7.65 -9.41 -12.57
N SER A 93 -7.43 -8.89 -13.77
CA SER A 93 -6.25 -9.25 -14.57
C SER A 93 -4.92 -8.73 -14.00
N ASN A 94 -4.97 -7.75 -13.09
CA ASN A 94 -3.78 -7.09 -12.57
C ASN A 94 -3.53 -7.33 -11.07
N ILE A 95 -4.60 -7.53 -10.25
CA ILE A 95 -4.51 -7.58 -8.79
C ILE A 95 -3.61 -8.70 -8.26
N GLN A 96 -3.40 -9.75 -9.06
CA GLN A 96 -2.57 -10.91 -8.69
C GLN A 96 -1.08 -10.72 -8.99
N ARG A 97 -0.69 -9.57 -9.53
CA ARG A 97 0.74 -9.28 -9.76
C ARG A 97 1.46 -9.13 -8.42
N GLU A 98 2.63 -9.77 -8.29
CA GLU A 98 3.40 -9.79 -7.03
C GLU A 98 3.89 -8.40 -6.59
N ASN A 99 4.25 -7.53 -7.56
CA ASN A 99 4.93 -6.25 -7.30
C ASN A 99 4.03 -5.02 -7.46
N LEU A 100 2.76 -5.12 -7.05
CA LEU A 100 1.85 -3.96 -7.05
C LEU A 100 2.15 -3.03 -5.89
N LEU A 101 2.19 -1.73 -6.19
CA LEU A 101 2.32 -0.69 -5.17
C LEU A 101 1.08 -0.67 -4.26
N PRO A 102 1.25 -0.28 -2.97
CA PRO A 102 0.13 -0.06 -2.07
C PRO A 102 -0.94 0.88 -2.63
N SER A 103 -0.54 1.97 -3.29
CA SER A 103 -1.44 2.91 -3.96
C SER A 103 -2.22 2.25 -5.10
N GLU A 104 -1.55 1.48 -5.97
CA GLU A 104 -2.19 0.77 -7.08
C GLU A 104 -3.27 -0.18 -6.57
N LYS A 105 -2.97 -0.98 -5.52
CA LYS A 105 -3.95 -1.86 -4.87
C LYS A 105 -5.12 -1.07 -4.28
N ALA A 106 -4.84 0.06 -3.65
CA ALA A 106 -5.85 0.91 -3.02
C ALA A 106 -6.87 1.43 -4.04
N PHE A 107 -6.40 2.03 -5.14
CA PHE A 107 -7.27 2.53 -6.19
C PHE A 107 -7.98 1.41 -6.95
N ALA A 108 -7.30 0.29 -7.24
CA ALA A 108 -7.91 -0.87 -7.89
C ALA A 108 -9.07 -1.45 -7.07
N TYR A 109 -8.90 -1.66 -5.76
CA TYR A 109 -9.98 -2.11 -4.90
C TYR A 109 -11.13 -1.12 -4.81
N LYS A 110 -10.83 0.19 -4.76
CA LYS A 110 -11.84 1.23 -4.74
C LYS A 110 -12.69 1.18 -6.01
N MET A 111 -12.06 1.19 -7.19
CA MET A 111 -12.75 1.11 -8.47
C MET A 111 -13.61 -0.15 -8.58
N LYS A 112 -13.08 -1.31 -8.18
CA LYS A 112 -13.82 -2.58 -8.22
C LYS A 112 -15.04 -2.56 -7.31
N ILE A 113 -14.93 -2.01 -6.08
CA ILE A 113 -16.09 -1.88 -5.18
C ILE A 113 -17.16 -0.97 -5.77
N GLU A 114 -16.76 0.15 -6.37
CA GLU A 114 -17.69 1.08 -7.01
C GLU A 114 -18.43 0.40 -8.17
N ALA A 115 -17.72 -0.31 -9.05
CA ALA A 115 -18.31 -1.07 -10.15
C ALA A 115 -19.32 -2.15 -9.66
N ILE A 116 -18.95 -2.95 -8.66
CA ILE A 116 -19.85 -3.97 -8.08
C ILE A 116 -21.09 -3.33 -7.46
N LYS A 117 -20.97 -2.18 -6.80
CA LYS A 117 -22.11 -1.46 -6.21
C LYS A 117 -23.07 -0.93 -7.29
N HIS A 118 -22.55 -0.47 -8.44
CA HIS A 118 -23.37 -0.03 -9.57
C HIS A 118 -24.16 -1.20 -10.15
N GLN A 119 -23.54 -2.33 -10.40
CA GLN A 119 -24.21 -3.55 -10.89
C GLN A 119 -25.28 -4.05 -9.90
N GLY A 120 -25.02 -4.02 -8.59
CA GLY A 120 -25.99 -4.44 -7.58
C GLY A 120 -27.24 -3.57 -7.47
N LYS A 121 -27.21 -2.32 -7.94
CA LYS A 121 -28.39 -1.46 -8.08
C LYS A 121 -29.25 -1.79 -9.30
N SER A 122 -28.67 -2.39 -10.30
CA SER A 122 -29.33 -2.75 -11.57
C SER A 122 -30.08 -4.09 -11.50
N THR A 123 -29.76 -4.97 -10.56
CA THR A 123 -30.37 -6.30 -10.44
C THR A 123 -31.18 -6.42 -9.15
N SER A 124 -32.49 -6.20 -9.22
CA SER A 124 -33.44 -6.56 -8.17
C SER A 124 -33.68 -8.07 -8.16
N CYS A 125 -32.67 -8.88 -7.82
CA CYS A 125 -32.86 -10.31 -7.61
C CYS A 125 -33.06 -10.60 -6.12
N SER A 126 -34.27 -11.10 -5.78
CA SER A 126 -34.77 -11.27 -4.42
C SER A 126 -34.23 -12.49 -3.65
N VAL A 127 -33.22 -13.17 -4.13
CA VAL A 127 -32.75 -14.46 -3.54
C VAL A 127 -31.22 -14.56 -3.35
N CYS A 128 -30.43 -13.57 -3.70
CA CYS A 128 -28.99 -13.61 -3.42
C CYS A 128 -28.71 -13.13 -2.00
N THR A 129 -28.10 -13.99 -1.17
CA THR A 129 -27.45 -13.62 0.09
C THR A 129 -26.63 -12.36 -0.15
N LYS A 130 -27.01 -11.24 0.48
CA LYS A 130 -26.36 -9.94 0.36
C LYS A 130 -24.95 -10.01 1.00
N LEU A 131 -24.01 -10.65 0.33
CA LEU A 131 -22.60 -10.43 0.64
C LEU A 131 -22.29 -8.97 0.38
N ARG A 132 -21.60 -8.33 1.30
CA ARG A 132 -21.11 -6.96 1.09
C ARG A 132 -20.11 -6.98 -0.05
N SER A 133 -20.04 -5.90 -0.84
CA SER A 133 -19.14 -5.82 -2.01
C SER A 133 -17.67 -6.06 -1.64
N ASP A 134 -17.25 -5.67 -0.44
CA ASP A 134 -15.91 -5.92 0.09
C ASP A 134 -15.67 -7.43 0.43
N GLU A 135 -16.69 -8.16 0.88
CA GLU A 135 -16.63 -9.60 1.11
C GLU A 135 -16.51 -10.38 -0.20
N THR A 136 -17.23 -9.95 -1.24
CA THR A 136 -17.13 -10.54 -2.58
C THR A 136 -15.71 -10.41 -3.15
N ILE A 137 -15.11 -9.22 -3.04
CA ILE A 137 -13.73 -8.99 -3.48
C ILE A 137 -12.73 -9.78 -2.63
N ALA A 138 -12.95 -9.85 -1.32
CA ALA A 138 -12.11 -10.59 -0.40
C ALA A 138 -12.01 -12.07 -0.79
N LEU A 139 -13.14 -12.70 -1.09
CA LEU A 139 -13.20 -14.09 -1.55
C LEU A 139 -12.45 -14.30 -2.87
N GLN A 140 -12.62 -13.38 -3.84
CA GLN A 140 -11.97 -13.48 -5.15
C GLN A 140 -10.45 -13.23 -5.09
N SER A 141 -10.01 -12.34 -4.20
CA SER A 141 -8.60 -11.95 -4.08
C SER A 141 -7.83 -12.72 -3.00
N ASN A 142 -8.45 -13.70 -2.34
CA ASN A 142 -7.88 -14.49 -1.25
C ASN A 142 -7.32 -13.63 -0.09
N VAL A 143 -7.96 -12.51 0.21
CA VAL A 143 -7.63 -11.58 1.31
C VAL A 143 -8.86 -11.35 2.18
N SER A 144 -8.69 -10.81 3.40
CA SER A 144 -9.83 -10.48 4.24
C SER A 144 -10.55 -9.21 3.77
N ALA A 145 -11.88 -9.12 3.98
CA ALA A 145 -12.65 -7.90 3.71
C ALA A 145 -12.06 -6.68 4.43
N ARG A 146 -11.55 -6.87 5.65
CA ARG A 146 -10.84 -5.83 6.41
C ARG A 146 -9.58 -5.35 5.68
N THR A 147 -8.83 -6.27 5.08
CA THR A 147 -7.63 -5.92 4.29
C THR A 147 -8.01 -5.06 3.08
N VAL A 148 -9.06 -5.42 2.36
CA VAL A 148 -9.59 -4.63 1.23
C VAL A 148 -9.95 -3.21 1.69
N GLN A 149 -10.69 -3.09 2.79
CA GLN A 149 -11.07 -1.79 3.35
C GLN A 149 -9.86 -0.96 3.79
N ASN A 150 -8.85 -1.59 4.40
CA ASN A 150 -7.62 -0.91 4.80
C ASN A 150 -6.85 -0.37 3.59
N TYR A 151 -6.77 -1.12 2.47
CA TYR A 151 -6.19 -0.61 1.22
C TYR A 151 -6.98 0.58 0.69
N ILE A 152 -8.30 0.46 0.57
CA ILE A 152 -9.15 1.57 0.10
C ILE A 152 -8.96 2.81 0.97
N ARG A 153 -8.72 2.63 2.27
CA ARG A 153 -8.47 3.74 3.17
C ARG A 153 -7.26 4.57 2.76
N LEU A 154 -6.23 3.99 2.13
CA LEU A 154 -5.06 4.73 1.63
C LEU A 154 -5.43 5.75 0.54
N THR A 155 -6.54 5.57 -0.18
CA THR A 155 -6.99 6.55 -1.20
C THR A 155 -7.38 7.91 -0.60
N TYR A 156 -7.51 8.01 0.71
CA TYR A 156 -7.77 9.27 1.42
C TYR A 156 -6.48 10.03 1.79
N LEU A 157 -5.32 9.44 1.58
CA LEU A 157 -4.04 10.15 1.75
C LEU A 157 -3.85 11.19 0.64
N THR A 158 -3.09 12.24 0.96
CA THR A 158 -2.57 13.17 -0.04
C THR A 158 -1.49 12.48 -0.87
N LYS A 159 -1.31 12.90 -2.11
CA LYS A 159 -0.35 12.28 -3.02
C LYS A 159 1.07 12.22 -2.43
N PRO A 160 1.64 13.31 -1.83
CA PRO A 160 2.98 13.25 -1.27
C PRO A 160 3.16 12.19 -0.17
N ILE A 161 2.15 12.01 0.70
CA ILE A 161 2.21 10.97 1.75
C ILE A 161 2.03 9.57 1.14
N LEU A 162 1.17 9.42 0.14
CA LEU A 162 0.95 8.15 -0.54
C LEU A 162 2.20 7.70 -1.31
N ASP A 163 2.92 8.63 -1.94
CA ASP A 163 4.19 8.35 -2.61
C ASP A 163 5.24 7.81 -1.62
N LEU A 164 5.31 8.33 -0.38
CA LEU A 164 6.18 7.78 0.68
C LEU A 164 5.78 6.36 1.12
N VAL A 165 4.50 6.02 1.01
CA VAL A 165 4.04 4.64 1.28
C VAL A 165 4.50 3.71 0.16
N ASP A 166 4.43 4.14 -1.08
CA ASP A 166 4.90 3.38 -2.24
C ASP A 166 6.42 3.21 -2.24
N GLU A 167 7.16 4.20 -1.76
CA GLU A 167 8.61 4.15 -1.52
C GLU A 167 9.00 3.34 -0.27
N GLN A 168 8.04 2.79 0.47
CA GLN A 168 8.24 2.05 1.73
C GLN A 168 8.88 2.87 2.86
N ARG A 169 8.92 4.19 2.75
CA ARG A 169 9.38 5.11 3.81
C ARG A 169 8.36 5.23 4.95
N ILE A 170 7.08 5.11 4.62
CA ILE A 170 5.99 4.97 5.60
C ILE A 170 5.40 3.56 5.46
N ALA A 171 5.39 2.80 6.56
CA ALA A 171 4.80 1.48 6.56
C ALA A 171 3.26 1.54 6.41
N PHE A 172 2.65 0.44 5.93
CA PHE A 172 1.22 0.36 5.66
C PHE A 172 0.34 0.72 6.89
N SER A 173 0.70 0.22 8.08
CA SER A 173 -0.11 0.45 9.28
C SER A 173 -0.14 1.91 9.75
N PRO A 174 0.99 2.64 9.87
CA PRO A 174 0.97 4.09 10.09
C PRO A 174 0.19 4.84 9.00
N ALA A 175 0.40 4.52 7.72
CA ALA A 175 -0.28 5.17 6.60
C ALA A 175 -1.82 5.05 6.70
N MET A 176 -2.31 3.86 7.08
CA MET A 176 -3.73 3.62 7.30
C MET A 176 -4.28 4.52 8.43
N GLU A 177 -3.54 4.70 9.53
CA GLU A 177 -3.96 5.60 10.61
C GLU A 177 -3.93 7.08 10.18
N LEU A 178 -2.91 7.50 9.41
CA LEU A 178 -2.80 8.85 8.87
C LEU A 178 -3.91 9.21 7.89
N SER A 179 -4.50 8.23 7.22
CA SER A 179 -5.61 8.44 6.29
C SER A 179 -6.89 8.96 6.96
N TYR A 180 -6.96 8.97 8.29
CA TYR A 180 -8.06 9.55 9.06
C TYR A 180 -7.90 11.04 9.32
N LEU A 181 -6.72 11.62 9.08
CA LEU A 181 -6.45 13.04 9.18
C LEU A 181 -7.14 13.80 8.04
N THR A 182 -7.52 15.04 8.31
CA THR A 182 -8.03 15.94 7.28
C THR A 182 -6.94 16.27 6.25
N LYS A 183 -7.31 16.76 5.08
CA LYS A 183 -6.34 17.14 4.04
C LYS A 183 -5.39 18.24 4.50
N GLN A 184 -5.88 19.16 5.32
CA GLN A 184 -5.07 20.22 5.90
C GLN A 184 -4.04 19.66 6.90
N GLU A 185 -4.47 18.83 7.85
CA GLU A 185 -3.57 18.17 8.81
C GLU A 185 -2.51 17.29 8.12
N GLN A 186 -2.89 16.64 7.02
CA GLN A 186 -1.94 15.88 6.20
C GLN A 186 -0.90 16.78 5.52
N ALA A 187 -1.29 17.98 5.07
CA ALA A 187 -0.35 18.94 4.49
C ALA A 187 0.62 19.47 5.55
N GLU A 188 0.11 19.86 6.72
CA GLU A 188 0.92 20.29 7.86
C GLU A 188 1.90 19.21 8.33
N LEU A 189 1.44 17.94 8.39
CA LEU A 189 2.31 16.79 8.69
C LEU A 189 3.39 16.62 7.62
N TRP A 190 3.05 16.78 6.33
CA TRP A 190 4.01 16.70 5.24
C TRP A 190 5.12 17.73 5.38
N ASP A 191 4.77 18.99 5.67
CA ASP A 191 5.75 20.07 5.84
C ASP A 191 6.70 19.78 7.00
N ILE A 192 6.18 19.27 8.13
CA ILE A 192 6.98 18.87 9.28
C ILE A 192 7.88 17.66 8.94
N MET A 193 7.38 16.66 8.20
CA MET A 193 8.20 15.54 7.77
C MET A 193 9.36 15.96 6.86
N GLN A 194 9.17 17.00 6.03
CA GLN A 194 10.22 17.54 5.18
C GLN A 194 11.26 18.33 5.98
N SER A 195 10.83 19.13 6.99
CA SER A 195 11.75 19.92 7.81
C SER A 195 12.61 19.07 8.75
N GLU A 196 12.03 18.01 9.31
CA GLU A 196 12.68 17.14 10.29
C GLU A 196 13.32 15.87 9.67
N ASP A 197 13.19 15.69 8.37
CA ASP A 197 13.60 14.48 7.63
C ASP A 197 13.20 13.17 8.35
N CYS A 198 11.99 13.12 8.85
CA CYS A 198 11.48 11.98 9.61
C CYS A 198 10.09 11.56 9.17
N THR A 199 9.75 10.28 9.39
CA THR A 199 8.42 9.72 9.10
C THR A 199 7.76 9.25 10.38
N PRO A 200 6.42 9.33 10.52
CA PRO A 200 5.75 8.95 11.75
C PRO A 200 5.77 7.44 11.99
N SER A 201 5.98 7.06 13.24
CA SER A 201 5.78 5.69 13.72
C SER A 201 4.28 5.37 13.88
N LEU A 202 3.93 4.09 14.04
CA LEU A 202 2.55 3.68 14.26
C LEU A 202 1.96 4.34 15.52
N SER A 203 2.72 4.43 16.62
CA SER A 203 2.25 5.05 17.86
C SER A 203 1.97 6.55 17.69
N GLN A 204 2.83 7.25 16.95
CA GLN A 204 2.64 8.66 16.61
C GLN A 204 1.42 8.86 15.71
N ALA A 205 1.26 8.05 14.66
CA ALA A 205 0.10 8.10 13.76
C ALA A 205 -1.23 7.86 14.49
N VAL A 206 -1.28 6.87 15.39
CA VAL A 206 -2.47 6.60 16.22
C VAL A 206 -2.80 7.78 17.15
N ARG A 207 -1.80 8.43 17.74
CA ARG A 207 -2.00 9.62 18.59
C ARG A 207 -2.52 10.80 17.77
N MET A 208 -1.93 11.08 16.61
CA MET A 208 -2.40 12.13 15.69
C MET A 208 -3.85 11.91 15.28
N LYS A 209 -4.21 10.67 14.87
CA LYS A 209 -5.60 10.30 14.57
C LYS A 209 -6.55 10.60 15.72
N LYS A 210 -6.20 10.22 16.96
CA LYS A 210 -7.04 10.48 18.14
C LYS A 210 -7.25 11.98 18.37
N LEU A 211 -6.20 12.78 18.22
CA LEU A 211 -6.27 14.23 18.34
C LEU A 211 -7.09 14.86 17.22
N SER A 212 -6.93 14.41 15.99
CA SER A 212 -7.73 14.85 14.85
C SER A 212 -9.23 14.57 15.07
N GLN A 213 -9.59 13.39 15.58
CA GLN A 213 -10.99 13.02 15.85
C GLN A 213 -11.68 13.92 16.89
N ILE A 214 -10.94 14.51 17.81
CA ILE A 214 -11.45 15.48 18.81
C ILE A 214 -11.16 16.94 18.43
N VAL A 215 -10.74 17.17 17.16
CA VAL A 215 -10.43 18.51 16.61
C VAL A 215 -9.40 19.26 17.47
N GLN A 216 -8.39 18.54 17.95
CA GLN A 216 -7.31 19.09 18.78
C GLN A 216 -5.92 18.91 18.18
N LEU A 217 -5.82 18.44 16.94
CA LEU A 217 -4.54 18.30 16.24
C LEU A 217 -4.15 19.64 15.62
N THR A 218 -3.19 20.31 16.22
CA THR A 218 -2.61 21.57 15.71
C THR A 218 -1.22 21.31 15.15
N PRO A 219 -0.66 22.21 14.31
CA PRO A 219 0.70 22.06 13.78
C PRO A 219 1.75 21.91 14.88
N GLU A 220 1.63 22.64 15.98
CA GLU A 220 2.55 22.55 17.13
C GLU A 220 2.49 21.16 17.76
N ARG A 221 1.29 20.58 17.91
CA ARG A 221 1.14 19.22 18.44
C ARG A 221 1.66 18.16 17.49
N ILE A 222 1.52 18.35 16.18
CA ILE A 222 2.13 17.45 15.18
C ILE A 222 3.64 17.50 15.34
N PHE A 223 4.23 18.69 15.43
CA PHE A 223 5.66 18.89 15.64
C PHE A 223 6.15 18.22 16.94
N ASP A 224 5.47 18.44 18.07
CA ASP A 224 5.80 17.84 19.36
C ASP A 224 5.80 16.29 19.27
N ILE A 225 4.77 15.71 18.63
CA ILE A 225 4.67 14.27 18.45
C ILE A 225 5.79 13.73 17.53
N MET A 226 6.13 14.47 16.48
CA MET A 226 7.17 14.04 15.52
C MET A 226 8.58 14.15 16.10
N SER A 227 8.82 15.15 16.96
CA SER A 227 10.11 15.39 17.64
C SER A 227 10.40 14.41 18.78
N GLU A 228 9.40 13.62 19.22
CA GLU A 228 9.63 12.60 20.25
C GLU A 228 10.55 11.48 19.75
N GLU A 229 11.52 11.08 20.59
CA GLU A 229 12.34 9.90 20.34
C GLU A 229 11.46 8.66 20.08
N LYS A 230 11.62 8.04 18.93
CA LYS A 230 10.89 6.82 18.60
C LYS A 230 11.30 5.69 19.53
N ALA A 231 10.34 4.90 19.99
CA ALA A 231 10.59 3.77 20.89
C ALA A 231 11.65 2.79 20.36
N ASN A 232 11.85 2.73 19.03
CA ASN A 232 12.86 1.88 18.38
C ASN A 232 14.27 2.49 18.38
N GLN A 233 14.41 3.81 18.65
CA GLN A 233 15.67 4.53 18.69
C GLN A 233 16.26 4.58 20.11
N LYS A 234 15.46 4.23 21.14
CA LYS A 234 15.99 4.09 22.50
C LYS A 234 16.93 2.91 22.57
N GLU A 235 18.18 3.17 22.88
CA GLU A 235 19.12 2.11 23.19
C GLU A 235 18.57 1.22 24.30
N ARG A 236 18.42 -0.06 24.05
CA ARG A 236 17.91 -1.04 25.02
C ARG A 236 18.88 -2.21 25.09
N VAL A 237 19.39 -2.46 26.26
CA VAL A 237 20.08 -3.71 26.56
C VAL A 237 19.02 -4.75 26.93
N ARG A 238 18.88 -5.78 26.10
CA ARG A 238 17.98 -6.91 26.39
C ARG A 238 18.80 -8.06 27.00
N LEU A 239 18.47 -8.43 28.24
CA LEU A 239 18.99 -9.59 28.88
C LEU A 239 17.94 -10.70 28.86
N GLU A 240 18.30 -11.87 28.33
CA GLU A 240 17.39 -13.01 28.38
C GLU A 240 17.23 -13.48 29.85
N VAL A 241 15.97 -13.63 30.28
CA VAL A 241 15.65 -14.09 31.62
C VAL A 241 16.27 -15.45 31.91
N SER A 242 16.35 -16.35 30.93
CA SER A 242 17.02 -17.66 31.01
C SER A 242 18.47 -17.57 31.40
N SER A 243 19.21 -16.61 30.86
CA SER A 243 20.65 -16.45 31.11
C SER A 243 20.98 -15.86 32.49
N ILE A 244 20.08 -14.99 33.01
CA ILE A 244 20.28 -14.33 34.30
C ILE A 244 19.59 -15.04 35.48
N ARG A 245 18.61 -15.91 35.20
CA ARG A 245 17.76 -16.58 36.19
C ARG A 245 18.54 -17.34 37.26
N LYS A 246 19.67 -17.92 36.88
CA LYS A 246 20.54 -18.69 37.81
C LYS A 246 21.15 -17.85 38.92
N TYR A 247 21.21 -16.53 38.80
CA TYR A 247 21.78 -15.60 39.76
C TYR A 247 20.74 -15.05 40.76
N PHE A 248 19.44 -15.36 40.55
CA PHE A 248 18.36 -14.84 41.38
C PHE A 248 17.49 -15.93 42.01
N PRO A 249 16.89 -15.67 43.19
CA PRO A 249 15.90 -16.56 43.77
C PRO A 249 14.73 -16.86 42.82
N ARG A 250 14.16 -18.06 42.94
CA ARG A 250 13.01 -18.48 42.10
C ARG A 250 11.79 -17.60 42.26
N SER A 251 11.62 -16.92 43.38
CA SER A 251 10.51 -16.01 43.69
C SER A 251 10.62 -14.65 43.02
N TYR A 252 11.78 -14.28 42.44
CA TYR A 252 11.96 -12.97 41.84
C TYR A 252 11.25 -12.88 40.50
N THR A 253 10.47 -11.79 40.32
CA THR A 253 9.89 -11.41 39.05
C THR A 253 10.92 -10.77 38.13
N PRO A 254 10.71 -10.74 36.78
CA PRO A 254 11.64 -10.07 35.88
C PRO A 254 11.93 -8.61 36.25
N ALA A 255 10.90 -7.86 36.71
CA ALA A 255 11.08 -6.48 37.15
C ALA A 255 11.97 -6.36 38.40
N GLN A 256 11.84 -7.28 39.35
CA GLN A 256 12.70 -7.32 40.54
C GLN A 256 14.14 -7.67 40.19
N MET A 257 14.39 -8.57 39.21
CA MET A 257 15.71 -8.88 38.71
C MET A 257 16.35 -7.63 38.07
N GLU A 258 15.61 -6.91 37.24
CA GLU A 258 16.09 -5.68 36.61
C GLU A 258 16.49 -4.61 37.63
N GLN A 259 15.65 -4.35 38.62
CA GLN A 259 15.96 -3.41 39.70
C GLN A 259 17.19 -3.81 40.49
N SER A 260 17.36 -5.11 40.77
CA SER A 260 18.54 -5.63 41.50
C SER A 260 19.81 -5.48 40.67
N ILE A 261 19.75 -5.69 39.34
CA ILE A 261 20.89 -5.48 38.44
C ILE A 261 21.29 -4.00 38.42
N LEU A 262 20.34 -3.10 38.28
CA LEU A 262 20.60 -1.66 38.27
C LEU A 262 21.26 -1.22 39.57
N LYS A 263 20.75 -1.67 40.71
CA LYS A 263 21.31 -1.34 42.03
C LYS A 263 22.75 -1.83 42.17
N MET A 264 23.05 -3.08 41.74
CA MET A 264 24.40 -3.60 41.76
C MET A 264 25.38 -2.80 40.89
N LEU A 265 24.91 -2.39 39.69
CA LEU A 265 25.72 -1.56 38.78
C LEU A 265 25.99 -0.16 39.36
N GLU A 266 25.00 0.47 40.01
CA GLU A 266 25.16 1.77 40.69
C GLU A 266 26.21 1.67 41.85
N GLU A 267 26.15 0.60 42.65
CA GLU A 267 27.10 0.39 43.73
C GLU A 267 28.50 0.17 43.18
N GLN A 268 28.65 -0.61 42.11
CA GLN A 268 29.95 -0.80 41.46
C GLN A 268 30.52 0.48 40.87
N PHE A 269 29.64 1.30 40.23
CA PHE A 269 30.04 2.58 39.66
C PHE A 269 30.54 3.54 40.75
N LYS A 270 29.82 3.66 41.88
CA LYS A 270 30.22 4.46 43.03
C LYS A 270 31.58 3.97 43.64
N ARG A 271 31.79 2.67 43.73
CA ARG A 271 33.10 2.09 44.19
C ARG A 271 34.24 2.47 43.25
N ARG A 272 34.03 2.41 41.93
CA ARG A 272 35.03 2.79 40.92
C ARG A 272 35.36 4.28 40.98
N GLN A 273 34.37 5.16 41.21
CA GLN A 273 34.64 6.58 41.39
C GLN A 273 35.49 6.86 42.59
N ARG A 274 35.15 6.30 43.78
CA ARG A 274 35.95 6.47 45.01
C ARG A 274 37.40 6.01 44.82
N SER A 275 37.59 4.85 44.16
CA SER A 275 38.95 4.34 43.89
C SER A 275 39.73 5.17 42.86
N ARG A 276 39.09 6.04 42.11
CA ARG A 276 39.75 7.03 41.20
C ARG A 276 40.09 8.32 41.88
N GLU A 277 39.31 8.72 42.90
CA GLU A 277 39.57 9.92 43.71
C GLU A 277 40.66 9.69 44.79
N GLU A 278 40.91 8.43 45.17
CA GLU A 278 41.95 8.04 46.11
C GLU A 278 43.32 7.77 45.45
N ARG A 279 43.44 7.93 44.12
CA ARG A 279 44.69 7.80 43.34
C ARG A 279 45.17 9.14 42.82
#